data_bd3faf7399b93d3bedbc0621f87c94f1
#
_entry.id   bd3faf7399b93d3bedbc0621f87c94f1
#
_cell.length_a   1.000
_cell.length_b   1.000
_cell.length_c   1.000
_cell.angle_alpha   90.00
_cell.angle_beta   90.00
_cell.angle_gamma   90.00
#
_symmetry.space_group_name_H-M   'P 1'
#
loop_
_entity.id
_entity.type
_entity.pdbx_description
1 polymer ?
#
loop_
_entity_poly.entity_id
_entity_poly.type
_entity_poly.pdbx_seq_one_letter_code
_entity_poly.pdbx_strand_id
1 'polypeptide(L)'
;YQVLINPYMIKGEKLPAVPENWMGISDFRDPIEYVFFCLVLMFLEDKEAEEQFVLSELTEYVQSQYEKEQIDWTIYRYRRHMIKVMKYCVACGILDVNDGSEEGFAKDDTSEVLYENTGVSRYFMKNFTQDIMGYTAPKDFEKEEWIDLNEDRGIVRRQRVYRRLLMTMGMYKDTDTEEDFAYVRNYRNMIQGELSELFECELQVHSSSAF
;
A
#
# COMPACT_ATOMS: atom_id res chain seq x y z
N TYR A 1 -2.80 2.41 6.55
CA TYR A 1 -2.36 2.94 7.86
C TYR A 1 -1.59 1.85 8.58
N GLN A 2 -0.36 2.13 8.94
CA GLN A 2 0.36 1.32 9.92
C GLN A 2 0.00 1.86 11.30
N VAL A 3 -0.61 1.03 12.12
CA VAL A 3 -0.77 1.36 13.53
C VAL A 3 0.39 0.69 14.25
N LEU A 4 1.36 1.48 14.66
CA LEU A 4 2.41 1.03 15.56
C LEU A 4 1.85 0.98 16.98
N ILE A 5 1.51 -0.22 17.44
CA ILE A 5 1.25 -0.47 18.86
C ILE A 5 2.52 -1.09 19.42
N ASN A 6 3.22 -0.35 20.29
CA ASN A 6 4.40 -0.87 20.97
C ASN A 6 4.01 -2.06 21.87
N PRO A 7 4.65 -3.24 21.77
CA PRO A 7 5.78 -3.61 20.91
C PRO A 7 5.40 -4.34 19.63
N TYR A 8 4.16 -4.28 19.19
CA TYR A 8 3.66 -5.05 18.06
C TYR A 8 3.19 -4.13 16.94
N MET A 9 3.57 -4.47 15.70
CA MET A 9 3.02 -3.86 14.52
C MET A 9 1.78 -4.63 14.09
N ILE A 10 0.62 -3.98 14.08
CA ILE A 10 -0.57 -4.54 13.48
C ILE A 10 -0.64 -4.05 12.03
N LYS A 11 -0.50 -4.97 11.09
CA LYS A 11 -0.74 -4.71 9.68
C LYS A 11 -2.25 -4.75 9.43
N GLY A 12 -2.82 -3.58 9.10
CA GLY A 12 -4.15 -3.50 8.51
C GLY A 12 -4.03 -3.46 7.00
N GLU A 13 -4.37 -4.51 6.29
CA GLU A 13 -4.54 -4.45 4.84
C GLU A 13 -5.83 -3.74 4.51
N LYS A 14 -5.72 -2.70 3.69
CA LYS A 14 -6.84 -1.91 3.26
C LYS A 14 -6.86 -1.85 1.74
N LEU A 15 -7.67 -2.71 1.12
CA LEU A 15 -7.99 -2.57 -0.30
C LEU A 15 -9.28 -1.76 -0.41
N PRO A 16 -9.24 -0.58 -1.05
CA PRO A 16 -10.44 0.24 -1.23
C PRO A 16 -11.45 -0.51 -2.11
N ALA A 17 -12.72 -0.47 -1.73
CA ALA A 17 -13.80 -1.04 -2.54
C ALA A 17 -13.91 -0.33 -3.90
N VAL A 18 -13.57 0.97 -3.92
CA VAL A 18 -13.46 1.78 -5.14
C VAL A 18 -12.16 2.57 -5.02
N PRO A 19 -11.22 2.44 -5.97
CA PRO A 19 -10.00 3.23 -5.95
C PRO A 19 -10.35 4.70 -6.23
N GLU A 20 -9.88 5.58 -5.36
CA GLU A 20 -10.02 7.03 -5.51
C GLU A 20 -8.63 7.66 -5.69
N ASN A 21 -8.56 8.78 -6.42
CA ASN A 21 -7.28 9.41 -6.77
C ASN A 21 -6.41 9.80 -5.56
N TRP A 22 -7.04 10.09 -4.42
CA TRP A 22 -6.33 10.47 -3.19
C TRP A 22 -5.74 9.28 -2.41
N MET A 23 -6.11 8.05 -2.76
CA MET A 23 -5.62 6.83 -2.10
C MET A 23 -4.24 6.41 -2.59
N GLY A 24 -3.77 6.96 -3.69
CA GLY A 24 -2.45 6.72 -4.22
C GLY A 24 -1.34 7.36 -3.35
N ILE A 25 -0.11 7.01 -3.66
CA ILE A 25 1.07 7.68 -3.08
C ILE A 25 1.11 9.10 -3.64
N SER A 26 0.95 10.11 -2.77
CA SER A 26 0.80 11.52 -3.18
C SER A 26 1.97 12.04 -4.04
N ASP A 27 3.15 11.50 -3.80
CA ASP A 27 4.36 11.89 -4.51
C ASP A 27 4.50 11.22 -5.87
N PHE A 28 3.87 10.06 -6.08
CA PHE A 28 3.93 9.33 -7.33
C PHE A 28 2.93 9.89 -8.33
N ARG A 29 3.44 10.29 -9.49
CA ARG A 29 2.63 10.88 -10.58
C ARG A 29 2.72 10.09 -11.87
N ASP A 30 3.68 9.19 -11.97
CA ASP A 30 3.94 8.38 -13.14
C ASP A 30 3.79 6.89 -12.80
N PRO A 31 3.11 6.07 -13.61
CA PRO A 31 2.97 4.64 -13.37
C PRO A 31 4.30 3.90 -13.18
N ILE A 32 5.39 4.36 -13.80
CA ILE A 32 6.71 3.75 -13.64
C ILE A 32 7.22 3.84 -12.19
N GLU A 33 6.82 4.87 -11.44
CA GLU A 33 7.21 5.03 -10.04
C GLU A 33 6.61 3.92 -9.18
N TYR A 34 5.36 3.52 -9.46
CA TYR A 34 4.74 2.36 -8.79
C TYR A 34 5.41 1.04 -9.18
N VAL A 35 5.78 0.88 -10.45
CA VAL A 35 6.50 -0.31 -10.90
C VAL A 35 7.87 -0.39 -10.21
N PHE A 36 8.62 0.69 -10.18
CA PHE A 36 9.90 0.73 -9.48
C PHE A 36 9.73 0.44 -7.99
N PHE A 37 8.70 0.98 -7.36
CA PHE A 37 8.41 0.68 -5.95
C PHE A 37 8.14 -0.81 -5.73
N CYS A 38 7.33 -1.45 -6.59
CA CYS A 38 7.11 -2.89 -6.50
C CYS A 38 8.42 -3.69 -6.69
N LEU A 39 9.26 -3.30 -7.65
CA LEU A 39 10.56 -3.95 -7.87
C LEU A 39 11.53 -3.76 -6.70
N VAL A 40 11.52 -2.59 -6.05
CA VAL A 40 12.27 -2.36 -4.81
C VAL A 40 11.78 -3.30 -3.70
N LEU A 41 10.47 -3.43 -3.51
CA LEU A 41 9.93 -4.35 -2.52
C LEU A 41 10.32 -5.81 -2.81
N MET A 42 10.27 -6.23 -4.08
CA MET A 42 10.69 -7.58 -4.50
C MET A 42 12.18 -7.79 -4.23
N PHE A 43 13.03 -6.82 -4.53
CA PHE A 43 14.47 -6.88 -4.21
C PHE A 43 14.72 -7.05 -2.70
N LEU A 44 13.95 -6.35 -1.88
CA LEU A 44 14.08 -6.40 -0.42
C LEU A 44 13.50 -7.69 0.20
N GLU A 45 12.68 -8.45 -0.53
CA GLU A 45 12.14 -9.72 -0.04
C GLU A 45 13.23 -10.77 0.15
N ASP A 46 14.24 -10.76 -0.72
CA ASP A 46 15.39 -11.68 -0.67
C ASP A 46 16.46 -11.23 0.34
N LYS A 47 16.30 -10.07 0.97
CA LYS A 47 17.28 -9.51 1.90
C LYS A 47 16.82 -9.62 3.36
N GLU A 48 17.75 -9.93 4.24
CA GLU A 48 17.49 -9.94 5.67
C GLU A 48 17.33 -8.51 6.24
N ALA A 49 16.69 -8.40 7.39
CA ALA A 49 16.67 -7.14 8.13
C ALA A 49 18.10 -6.77 8.55
N GLU A 50 18.42 -5.46 8.51
CA GLU A 50 19.77 -4.91 8.76
C GLU A 50 20.81 -5.25 7.67
N GLU A 51 20.41 -5.92 6.59
CA GLU A 51 21.29 -6.16 5.45
C GLU A 51 21.49 -4.87 4.65
N GLN A 52 22.74 -4.59 4.34
CA GLN A 52 23.14 -3.40 3.57
C GLN A 52 23.34 -3.74 2.10
N PHE A 53 23.03 -2.80 1.24
CA PHE A 53 23.24 -2.89 -0.20
C PHE A 53 23.53 -1.51 -0.80
N VAL A 54 24.16 -1.50 -1.95
CA VAL A 54 24.44 -0.27 -2.68
C VAL A 54 23.39 -0.01 -3.76
N LEU A 55 23.21 1.26 -4.11
CA LEU A 55 22.21 1.67 -5.09
C LEU A 55 22.42 0.99 -6.46
N SER A 56 23.67 0.78 -6.88
CA SER A 56 23.99 0.09 -8.14
C SER A 56 23.42 -1.34 -8.18
N GLU A 57 23.52 -2.10 -7.09
CA GLU A 57 22.96 -3.45 -6.99
C GLU A 57 21.43 -3.44 -7.22
N LEU A 58 20.73 -2.50 -6.59
CA LEU A 58 19.29 -2.34 -6.77
C LEU A 58 18.93 -1.90 -8.20
N THR A 59 19.68 -0.95 -8.77
CA THR A 59 19.37 -0.47 -10.13
C THR A 59 19.64 -1.53 -11.20
N GLU A 60 20.66 -2.37 -11.03
CA GLU A 60 20.89 -3.55 -11.87
C GLU A 60 19.74 -4.55 -11.78
N TYR A 61 19.27 -4.83 -10.55
CA TYR A 61 18.09 -5.68 -10.35
C TYR A 61 16.87 -5.12 -11.05
N VAL A 62 16.52 -3.84 -10.82
CA VAL A 62 15.37 -3.18 -11.45
C VAL A 62 15.48 -3.25 -12.97
N GLN A 63 16.65 -3.00 -13.53
CA GLN A 63 16.88 -3.09 -14.97
C GLN A 63 16.66 -4.51 -15.51
N SER A 64 17.06 -5.53 -14.75
CA SER A 64 16.90 -6.93 -15.15
C SER A 64 15.45 -7.41 -15.10
N GLN A 65 14.63 -6.86 -14.19
CA GLN A 65 13.26 -7.29 -13.96
C GLN A 65 12.22 -6.48 -14.77
N TYR A 66 12.59 -5.33 -15.30
CA TYR A 66 11.67 -4.48 -16.05
C TYR A 66 11.59 -4.87 -17.51
N GLU A 67 10.56 -5.64 -17.88
CA GLU A 67 10.43 -6.23 -19.22
C GLU A 67 9.82 -5.29 -20.27
N LYS A 68 9.13 -4.22 -19.88
CA LYS A 68 8.35 -3.38 -20.78
C LYS A 68 9.22 -2.59 -21.78
N GLU A 69 10.35 -2.09 -21.30
CA GLU A 69 11.35 -1.35 -22.07
C GLU A 69 12.71 -1.49 -21.39
N GLN A 70 13.79 -1.36 -22.16
CA GLN A 70 15.13 -1.38 -21.56
C GLN A 70 15.37 -0.07 -20.81
N ILE A 71 15.61 -0.18 -19.50
CA ILE A 71 15.99 0.96 -18.68
C ILE A 71 17.45 1.31 -18.97
N ASP A 72 17.69 2.57 -19.27
CA ASP A 72 19.02 3.15 -19.40
C ASP A 72 19.23 4.21 -18.33
N TRP A 73 20.05 3.87 -17.34
CA TRP A 73 20.32 4.74 -16.20
C TRP A 73 21.14 5.99 -16.55
N THR A 74 21.73 6.07 -17.74
CA THR A 74 22.33 7.31 -18.23
C THR A 74 21.28 8.39 -18.49
N ILE A 75 20.03 7.98 -18.71
CA ILE A 75 18.91 8.89 -18.94
C ILE A 75 18.38 9.44 -17.62
N TYR A 76 18.50 10.76 -17.44
CA TYR A 76 18.08 11.47 -16.22
C TYR A 76 16.64 11.16 -15.77
N ARG A 77 15.71 10.94 -16.70
CA ARG A 77 14.30 10.65 -16.39
C ARG A 77 14.16 9.40 -15.50
N TYR A 78 14.85 8.31 -15.83
CA TYR A 78 14.77 7.08 -15.05
C TYR A 78 15.39 7.26 -13.67
N ARG A 79 16.54 7.92 -13.58
CA ARG A 79 17.18 8.22 -12.29
C ARG A 79 16.27 9.06 -11.40
N ARG A 80 15.59 10.06 -11.96
CA ARG A 80 14.66 10.90 -11.22
C ARG A 80 13.49 10.10 -10.65
N HIS A 81 12.89 9.18 -11.42
CA HIS A 81 11.83 8.30 -10.93
C HIS A 81 12.34 7.39 -9.82
N MET A 82 13.52 6.79 -10.00
CA MET A 82 14.13 5.92 -9.00
C MET A 82 14.41 6.65 -7.68
N ILE A 83 15.02 7.83 -7.73
CA ILE A 83 15.27 8.65 -6.54
C ILE A 83 13.98 8.99 -5.80
N LYS A 84 12.93 9.30 -6.53
CA LYS A 84 11.64 9.60 -5.91
C LYS A 84 11.09 8.39 -5.14
N VAL A 85 11.22 7.20 -5.71
CA VAL A 85 10.84 5.95 -5.06
C VAL A 85 11.71 5.68 -3.83
N MET A 86 13.03 5.85 -3.94
CA MET A 86 13.95 5.66 -2.81
C MET A 86 13.66 6.62 -1.66
N LYS A 87 13.44 7.91 -1.95
CA LYS A 87 13.02 8.89 -0.94
C LYS A 87 11.71 8.52 -0.26
N TYR A 88 10.77 7.97 -1.00
CA TYR A 88 9.53 7.45 -0.43
C TYR A 88 9.80 6.25 0.49
N CYS A 89 10.64 5.31 0.08
CA CYS A 89 11.02 4.14 0.90
C CYS A 89 11.67 4.57 2.23
N VAL A 90 12.57 5.56 2.18
CA VAL A 90 13.21 6.13 3.38
C VAL A 90 12.17 6.85 4.26
N ALA A 91 11.30 7.68 3.67
CA ALA A 91 10.26 8.39 4.41
C ALA A 91 9.24 7.46 5.08
N CYS A 92 9.00 6.27 4.50
CA CYS A 92 8.15 5.22 5.09
C CYS A 92 8.90 4.31 6.08
N GLY A 93 10.20 4.50 6.28
CA GLY A 93 11.02 3.66 7.15
C GLY A 93 11.25 2.24 6.60
N ILE A 94 11.11 2.05 5.28
CA ILE A 94 11.43 0.77 4.61
C ILE A 94 12.94 0.60 4.49
N LEU A 95 13.65 1.72 4.28
CA LEU A 95 15.09 1.80 4.13
C LEU A 95 15.66 2.88 5.03
N ASP A 96 16.87 2.65 5.52
CA ASP A 96 17.72 3.68 6.10
C ASP A 96 18.90 3.99 5.17
N VAL A 97 19.34 5.24 5.15
CA VAL A 97 20.52 5.69 4.39
C VAL A 97 21.72 5.70 5.34
N ASN A 98 22.70 4.84 5.09
CA ASN A 98 23.88 4.73 5.93
C ASN A 98 25.05 5.58 5.42
N ASP A 99 25.17 5.74 4.08
CA ASP A 99 26.18 6.61 3.48
C ASP A 99 25.73 7.09 2.09
N GLY A 100 26.26 8.22 1.67
CA GLY A 100 25.98 8.80 0.36
C GLY A 100 24.75 9.72 0.34
N SER A 101 24.34 10.13 -0.85
CA SER A 101 23.20 11.04 -1.08
C SER A 101 22.52 10.72 -2.40
N GLU A 102 21.19 10.59 -2.36
CA GLU A 102 20.37 10.37 -3.55
C GLU A 102 20.48 11.51 -4.58
N GLU A 103 20.77 12.74 -4.12
CA GLU A 103 21.02 13.87 -5.02
C GLU A 103 22.28 13.69 -5.88
N GLY A 104 23.25 12.90 -5.41
CA GLY A 104 24.44 12.50 -6.19
C GLY A 104 24.02 11.70 -7.41
N PHE A 105 23.26 10.63 -7.21
CA PHE A 105 22.78 9.76 -8.29
C PHE A 105 21.88 10.49 -9.29
N ALA A 106 21.16 11.53 -8.87
CA ALA A 106 20.39 12.36 -9.81
C ALA A 106 21.28 13.01 -10.87
N LYS A 107 22.49 13.41 -10.49
CA LYS A 107 23.43 14.13 -11.35
C LYS A 107 24.37 13.20 -12.11
N ASP A 108 24.78 12.13 -11.46
CA ASP A 108 25.77 11.20 -11.94
C ASP A 108 25.33 9.76 -11.62
N ASP A 109 25.17 8.94 -12.66
CA ASP A 109 24.75 7.55 -12.56
C ASP A 109 25.78 6.63 -11.90
N THR A 110 27.01 7.13 -11.71
CA THR A 110 28.08 6.42 -10.98
C THR A 110 28.11 6.71 -9.48
N SER A 111 27.27 7.65 -9.01
CA SER A 111 27.19 7.97 -7.58
C SER A 111 26.54 6.84 -6.79
N GLU A 112 27.23 6.37 -5.77
CA GLU A 112 26.74 5.32 -4.89
C GLU A 112 26.06 5.88 -3.64
N VAL A 113 25.07 5.15 -3.19
CA VAL A 113 24.37 5.35 -1.91
C VAL A 113 24.29 3.99 -1.22
N LEU A 114 24.63 3.95 0.04
CA LEU A 114 24.54 2.75 0.88
C LEU A 114 23.23 2.80 1.66
N TYR A 115 22.38 1.81 1.41
CA TYR A 115 21.12 1.62 2.12
C TYR A 115 21.18 0.42 3.05
N GLU A 116 20.30 0.42 4.03
CA GLU A 116 20.04 -0.69 4.92
C GLU A 116 18.56 -1.06 4.89
N ASN A 117 18.28 -2.36 4.75
CA ASN A 117 16.92 -2.89 4.82
C ASN A 117 16.44 -2.93 6.27
N THR A 118 15.42 -2.15 6.61
CA THR A 118 14.84 -2.16 7.98
C THR A 118 13.98 -3.38 8.26
N GLY A 119 13.68 -4.21 7.25
CA GLY A 119 12.74 -5.32 7.34
C GLY A 119 11.26 -4.91 7.31
N VAL A 120 10.97 -3.61 7.22
CA VAL A 120 9.59 -3.08 7.15
C VAL A 120 8.94 -3.37 5.80
N SER A 121 9.72 -3.63 4.73
CA SER A 121 9.22 -3.99 3.39
C SER A 121 8.19 -5.11 3.42
N ARG A 122 8.40 -6.13 4.25
CA ARG A 122 7.49 -7.29 4.42
C ARG A 122 6.05 -6.92 4.79
N TYR A 123 5.85 -5.75 5.39
CA TYR A 123 4.52 -5.27 5.74
C TYR A 123 3.81 -4.55 4.58
N PHE A 124 4.53 -4.25 3.50
CA PHE A 124 3.98 -3.73 2.26
C PHE A 124 3.71 -4.84 1.23
N MET A 125 4.30 -6.02 1.44
CA MET A 125 4.11 -7.18 0.58
C MET A 125 2.86 -7.95 0.98
N LYS A 126 2.09 -8.39 0.00
CA LYS A 126 0.93 -9.26 0.18
C LYS A 126 1.26 -10.65 -0.38
N ASN A 127 1.08 -11.66 0.46
CA ASN A 127 1.10 -13.04 -0.01
C ASN A 127 -0.26 -13.39 -0.61
N PHE A 128 -0.29 -13.70 -1.88
CA PHE A 128 -1.50 -14.16 -2.56
C PHE A 128 -1.63 -15.68 -2.43
N THR A 129 -2.84 -16.16 -2.17
CA THR A 129 -3.13 -17.59 -2.05
C THR A 129 -3.40 -18.24 -3.41
N GLN A 130 -3.65 -17.45 -4.43
CA GLN A 130 -3.94 -17.90 -5.81
C GLN A 130 -2.92 -17.31 -6.79
N ASP A 131 -2.85 -17.90 -7.98
CA ASP A 131 -2.01 -17.40 -9.06
C ASP A 131 -2.58 -16.08 -9.62
N ILE A 132 -1.94 -14.97 -9.25
CA ILE A 132 -2.33 -13.64 -9.71
C ILE A 132 -2.04 -13.38 -11.19
N MET A 133 -1.27 -14.23 -11.85
CA MET A 133 -0.95 -14.09 -13.28
C MET A 133 -2.19 -14.23 -14.17
N GLY A 134 -3.25 -14.85 -13.66
CA GLY A 134 -4.54 -14.94 -14.34
C GLY A 134 -5.44 -13.71 -14.18
N TYR A 135 -5.06 -12.72 -13.39
CA TYR A 135 -5.87 -11.54 -13.12
C TYR A 135 -5.82 -10.56 -14.29
N THR A 136 -6.99 -10.05 -14.67
CA THR A 136 -7.15 -9.13 -15.80
C THR A 136 -7.67 -7.75 -15.37
N ALA A 137 -8.23 -7.66 -14.17
CA ALA A 137 -8.81 -6.42 -13.67
C ALA A 137 -8.59 -6.27 -12.15
N PRO A 138 -8.57 -5.03 -11.62
CA PRO A 138 -8.43 -4.79 -10.17
C PRO A 138 -9.44 -5.53 -9.31
N LYS A 139 -10.65 -5.79 -9.83
CA LYS A 139 -11.69 -6.57 -9.14
C LYS A 139 -11.33 -8.04 -8.91
N ASP A 140 -10.36 -8.57 -9.64
CA ASP A 140 -9.94 -9.94 -9.46
C ASP A 140 -9.19 -10.12 -8.13
N PHE A 141 -8.50 -9.08 -7.66
CA PHE A 141 -7.86 -9.06 -6.33
C PHE A 141 -8.86 -9.08 -5.17
N GLU A 142 -10.09 -8.61 -5.39
CA GLU A 142 -11.14 -8.68 -4.36
C GLU A 142 -11.63 -10.09 -4.10
N LYS A 143 -11.52 -10.99 -5.08
CA LYS A 143 -11.99 -12.38 -4.97
C LYS A 143 -11.12 -13.22 -4.04
N GLU A 144 -9.85 -12.89 -3.90
CA GLU A 144 -8.93 -13.66 -3.07
C GLU A 144 -9.12 -13.48 -1.57
N GLU A 145 -9.62 -12.34 -1.17
CA GLU A 145 -9.78 -12.07 0.26
C GLU A 145 -10.91 -12.88 0.91
N TRP A 146 -11.77 -13.53 0.08
CA TRP A 146 -13.09 -13.95 0.52
C TRP A 146 -13.49 -15.33 0.00
N ILE A 147 -12.63 -16.32 0.14
CA ILE A 147 -12.82 -17.67 -0.43
C ILE A 147 -14.14 -18.32 0.02
N ASP A 148 -14.71 -17.96 1.17
CA ASP A 148 -15.91 -18.60 1.73
C ASP A 148 -17.12 -17.70 1.94
N LEU A 149 -17.10 -16.46 1.43
CA LEU A 149 -18.15 -15.47 1.75
C LEU A 149 -19.37 -15.51 0.84
N ASN A 150 -19.39 -16.36 -0.16
CA ASN A 150 -20.55 -16.46 -1.07
C ASN A 150 -21.83 -16.98 -0.40
N GLU A 151 -21.73 -17.56 0.80
CA GLU A 151 -22.87 -18.15 1.51
C GLU A 151 -23.47 -17.19 2.55
N ASP A 152 -22.71 -16.25 3.12
CA ASP A 152 -23.21 -15.33 4.14
C ASP A 152 -23.27 -13.86 3.68
N ARG A 153 -24.45 -13.45 3.20
CA ARG A 153 -24.70 -12.09 2.76
C ARG A 153 -24.50 -11.05 3.88
N GLY A 154 -24.65 -11.45 5.14
CA GLY A 154 -24.45 -10.56 6.30
C GLY A 154 -23.00 -10.20 6.49
N ILE A 155 -22.09 -11.16 6.37
CA ILE A 155 -20.65 -10.93 6.48
C ILE A 155 -20.17 -10.05 5.33
N VAL A 156 -20.56 -10.32 4.09
CA VAL A 156 -20.20 -9.51 2.91
C VAL A 156 -20.62 -8.04 3.11
N ARG A 157 -21.85 -7.78 3.57
CA ARG A 157 -22.32 -6.43 3.85
C ARG A 157 -21.49 -5.77 4.96
N ARG A 158 -21.29 -6.47 6.06
CA ARG A 158 -20.49 -5.98 7.20
C ARG A 158 -19.12 -5.53 6.74
N GLN A 159 -18.40 -6.36 5.99
CA GLN A 159 -17.09 -6.05 5.48
C GLN A 159 -17.08 -4.86 4.52
N ARG A 160 -18.05 -4.79 3.60
CA ARG A 160 -18.19 -3.65 2.69
C ARG A 160 -18.39 -2.35 3.48
N VAL A 161 -19.22 -2.37 4.50
CA VAL A 161 -19.47 -1.21 5.38
C VAL A 161 -18.22 -0.81 6.15
N TYR A 162 -17.55 -1.76 6.83
CA TYR A 162 -16.30 -1.47 7.57
C TYR A 162 -15.21 -0.97 6.64
N ARG A 163 -15.06 -1.59 5.47
CA ARG A 163 -14.13 -1.13 4.47
C ARG A 163 -14.42 0.32 4.08
N ARG A 164 -15.68 0.66 3.83
CA ARG A 164 -16.09 2.03 3.48
C ARG A 164 -15.77 3.02 4.60
N LEU A 165 -16.13 2.72 5.84
CA LEU A 165 -15.88 3.59 6.99
C LEU A 165 -14.37 3.79 7.27
N LEU A 166 -13.57 2.73 7.16
CA LEU A 166 -12.14 2.77 7.50
C LEU A 166 -11.25 3.27 6.36
N MET A 167 -11.69 3.16 5.11
CA MET A 167 -10.85 3.33 3.92
C MET A 167 -11.13 4.61 3.16
N THR A 168 -12.28 5.23 3.40
CA THR A 168 -12.68 6.48 2.77
C THR A 168 -12.94 7.53 3.83
N MET A 169 -13.26 8.73 3.41
CA MET A 169 -13.61 9.83 4.33
C MET A 169 -14.92 9.58 5.08
N GLY A 170 -15.72 8.60 4.66
CA GLY A 170 -16.98 8.25 5.28
C GLY A 170 -17.98 7.65 4.30
N MET A 171 -19.16 7.33 4.82
CA MET A 171 -20.30 6.88 4.03
C MET A 171 -21.32 8.00 3.89
N TYR A 172 -21.92 8.13 2.70
CA TYR A 172 -22.89 9.17 2.39
C TYR A 172 -24.13 8.54 1.76
N LYS A 173 -25.29 8.99 2.19
CA LYS A 173 -26.58 8.44 1.76
C LYS A 173 -26.85 8.53 0.25
N ASP A 174 -26.23 9.50 -0.41
CA ASP A 174 -26.39 9.76 -1.84
C ASP A 174 -25.39 9.00 -2.72
N THR A 175 -24.28 8.53 -2.14
CA THR A 175 -23.21 7.81 -2.87
C THR A 175 -23.13 6.33 -2.54
N ASP A 176 -23.56 5.94 -1.33
CA ASP A 176 -23.55 4.56 -0.88
C ASP A 176 -24.94 3.92 -1.03
N THR A 177 -25.01 2.59 -1.00
CA THR A 177 -26.30 1.91 -1.09
C THR A 177 -27.16 2.24 0.14
N GLU A 178 -28.45 2.43 -0.06
CA GLU A 178 -29.39 2.71 1.04
C GLU A 178 -29.38 1.59 2.10
N GLU A 179 -29.17 0.35 1.68
CA GLU A 179 -29.07 -0.80 2.57
C GLU A 179 -27.83 -0.75 3.47
N ASP A 180 -26.67 -0.32 2.94
CA ASP A 180 -25.43 -0.23 3.69
C ASP A 180 -25.48 0.93 4.69
N PHE A 181 -26.06 2.06 4.28
CA PHE A 181 -26.26 3.18 5.19
C PHE A 181 -27.28 2.86 6.30
N ALA A 182 -28.35 2.14 5.98
CA ALA A 182 -29.31 1.63 6.97
C ALA A 182 -28.64 0.63 7.93
N TYR A 183 -27.72 -0.20 7.46
CA TYR A 183 -26.94 -1.11 8.30
C TYR A 183 -26.12 -0.34 9.33
N VAL A 184 -25.36 0.68 8.93
CA VAL A 184 -24.59 1.52 9.86
C VAL A 184 -25.49 2.14 10.92
N ARG A 185 -26.61 2.71 10.50
CA ARG A 185 -27.56 3.35 11.41
C ARG A 185 -28.17 2.38 12.42
N ASN A 186 -28.55 1.19 11.98
CA ASN A 186 -29.20 0.18 12.81
C ASN A 186 -28.24 -0.51 13.78
N TYR A 187 -26.98 -0.68 13.38
CA TYR A 187 -25.95 -1.37 14.16
C TYR A 187 -24.86 -0.44 14.69
N ARG A 188 -25.15 0.87 14.78
CA ARG A 188 -24.15 1.89 15.17
C ARG A 188 -23.40 1.57 16.46
N ASN A 189 -24.09 1.08 17.48
CA ASN A 189 -23.47 0.81 18.79
C ASN A 189 -22.48 -0.37 18.72
N MET A 190 -22.83 -1.39 17.94
CA MET A 190 -21.93 -2.53 17.69
C MET A 190 -20.69 -2.09 16.92
N ILE A 191 -20.90 -1.36 15.81
CA ILE A 191 -19.80 -0.86 14.96
C ILE A 191 -18.92 0.10 15.78
N GLN A 192 -19.51 1.01 16.56
CA GLN A 192 -18.76 1.91 17.45
C GLN A 192 -17.89 1.14 18.44
N GLY A 193 -18.45 0.10 19.08
CA GLY A 193 -17.68 -0.74 20.03
C GLY A 193 -16.48 -1.40 19.37
N GLU A 194 -16.68 -2.00 18.21
CA GLU A 194 -15.60 -2.66 17.46
C GLU A 194 -14.53 -1.68 16.93
N LEU A 195 -14.95 -0.52 16.41
CA LEU A 195 -14.03 0.52 15.95
C LEU A 195 -13.22 1.12 17.11
N SER A 196 -13.85 1.32 18.27
CA SER A 196 -13.17 1.82 19.46
C SER A 196 -12.17 0.82 20.01
N GLU A 197 -12.54 -0.47 20.08
CA GLU A 197 -11.68 -1.52 20.61
C GLU A 197 -10.48 -1.83 19.71
N LEU A 198 -10.70 -1.87 18.39
CA LEU A 198 -9.65 -2.29 17.44
C LEU A 198 -8.79 -1.14 16.94
N PHE A 199 -9.33 0.06 16.83
CA PHE A 199 -8.69 1.19 16.14
C PHE A 199 -8.66 2.48 16.96
N GLU A 200 -9.23 2.49 18.17
CA GLU A 200 -9.37 3.69 18.99
C GLU A 200 -10.13 4.83 18.26
N CYS A 201 -11.06 4.46 17.36
CA CYS A 201 -11.84 5.38 16.55
C CYS A 201 -13.25 5.57 17.12
N GLU A 202 -13.80 6.77 16.92
CA GLU A 202 -15.21 7.08 17.20
C GLU A 202 -16.02 7.08 15.91
N LEU A 203 -17.21 6.48 15.95
CA LEU A 203 -18.16 6.51 14.85
C LEU A 203 -19.17 7.64 15.05
N GLN A 204 -19.19 8.61 14.16
CA GLN A 204 -20.23 9.65 14.12
C GLN A 204 -21.25 9.34 13.02
N VAL A 205 -22.52 9.24 13.38
CA VAL A 205 -23.62 8.95 12.46
C VAL A 205 -24.60 10.09 12.44
N HIS A 206 -24.77 10.70 11.29
CA HIS A 206 -25.70 11.78 11.00
C HIS A 206 -26.87 11.30 10.13
N SER A 207 -27.78 12.19 9.79
CA SER A 207 -28.96 11.86 8.96
C SER A 207 -28.61 11.43 7.53
N SER A 208 -27.47 11.91 7.00
CA SER A 208 -27.02 11.68 5.61
C SER A 208 -25.57 11.20 5.48
N SER A 209 -24.85 11.04 6.58
CA SER A 209 -23.44 10.63 6.56
C SER A 209 -23.05 9.83 7.80
N ALA A 210 -21.99 9.04 7.69
CA ALA A 210 -21.33 8.34 8.80
C ALA A 210 -19.81 8.33 8.55
N PHE A 211 -19.02 8.64 9.58
CA PHE A 211 -17.55 8.69 9.53
C PHE A 211 -16.93 8.50 10.91
#